data_302bf7d5c9a114e5f79638ce01beb20e
#
_entry.id   302bf7d5c9a114e5f79638ce01beb20e
#
_cell.length_a   1.000
_cell.length_b   1.000
_cell.length_c   1.000
_cell.angle_alpha   90.00
_cell.angle_beta   90.00
_cell.angle_gamma   90.00
#
_symmetry.space_group_name_H-M   'P 1'
#
loop_
_entity.id
_entity.type
_entity.pdbx_description
1 polymer ?
#
loop_
_entity_poly.entity_id
_entity_poly.type
_entity_poly.pdbx_seq_one_letter_code
_entity_poly.pdbx_strand_id
1 'polypeptide(L)' 'MNAQEFYDLGCLHQQKGNLQEALSCYMQAIELDPNLPAVEAKKILDSIFNFYCKDIYNP' A
#
# COMPACT_ATOMS: atom_id res chain seq x y z
N MET A 1 -12.09 4.65 -11.77
CA MET A 1 -10.71 5.11 -11.59
C MET A 1 -9.77 4.12 -12.24
N ASN A 2 -8.68 4.61 -12.79
CA ASN A 2 -7.70 3.71 -13.38
C ASN A 2 -6.58 3.41 -12.38
N ALA A 3 -5.67 2.52 -12.78
CA ALA A 3 -4.62 2.08 -11.87
C ALA A 3 -3.74 3.24 -11.40
N GLN A 4 -3.43 4.17 -12.29
CA GLN A 4 -2.58 5.30 -11.94
C GLN A 4 -3.24 6.16 -10.88
N GLU A 5 -4.53 6.35 -10.98
CA GLU A 5 -5.27 7.15 -10.00
C GLU A 5 -5.27 6.48 -8.64
N PHE A 6 -5.45 5.17 -8.60
CA PHE A 6 -5.36 4.44 -7.34
C PHE A 6 -3.97 4.54 -6.74
N TYR A 7 -2.95 4.46 -7.59
CA TYR A 7 -1.59 4.59 -7.09
C TYR A 7 -1.35 5.98 -6.49
N ASP A 8 -1.78 7.02 -7.21
CA ASP A 8 -1.64 8.39 -6.71
C ASP A 8 -2.37 8.58 -5.38
N LEU A 9 -3.57 8.03 -5.29
CA LEU A 9 -4.36 8.13 -4.07
C LEU A 9 -3.66 7.40 -2.93
N GLY A 10 -3.08 6.25 -3.22
CA GLY A 10 -2.32 5.52 -2.22
C GLY A 10 -1.15 6.33 -1.69
N CYS A 11 -0.43 6.99 -2.59
CA CYS A 11 0.68 7.84 -2.17
C CYS A 11 0.20 8.96 -1.26
N LEU A 12 -0.95 9.55 -1.60
CA LEU A 12 -1.51 10.63 -0.80
C LEU A 12 -1.84 10.15 0.60
N HIS A 13 -2.49 9.00 0.71
CA HIS A 13 -2.82 8.43 2.01
C HIS A 13 -1.57 8.10 2.80
N GLN A 14 -0.54 7.60 2.13
CA GLN A 14 0.71 7.27 2.79
C GLN A 14 1.35 8.53 3.40
N GLN A 15 1.30 9.63 2.67
CA GLN A 15 1.86 10.89 3.17
C GLN A 15 1.11 11.37 4.41
N LYS A 16 -0.17 11.09 4.48
CA LYS A 16 -0.98 11.48 5.63
C LYS A 16 -0.87 10.51 6.79
N GLY A 17 -0.18 9.42 6.61
CA GLY A 17 -0.07 8.41 7.66
C GLY A 17 -1.19 7.39 7.68
N ASN A 18 -2.10 7.44 6.70
CA ASN A 18 -3.20 6.47 6.59
C ASN A 18 -2.71 5.23 5.87
N LEU A 19 -1.91 4.43 6.55
CA LEU A 19 -1.21 3.32 5.90
C LEU A 19 -2.16 2.23 5.42
N GLN A 20 -3.22 1.95 6.17
CA GLN A 20 -4.18 0.94 5.74
C GLN A 20 -4.88 1.33 4.45
N GLU A 21 -5.28 2.59 4.36
CA GLU A 21 -5.95 3.06 3.16
C GLU A 21 -4.98 3.14 1.99
N ALA A 22 -3.74 3.53 2.25
CA ALA A 22 -2.72 3.52 1.22
C ALA A 22 -2.53 2.11 0.67
N LEU A 23 -2.44 1.14 1.56
CA LEU A 23 -2.26 -0.25 1.14
C LEU A 23 -3.44 -0.72 0.29
N SER A 24 -4.65 -0.38 0.70
CA SER A 24 -5.84 -0.75 -0.05
C SER A 24 -5.81 -0.16 -1.46
N CYS A 25 -5.44 1.11 -1.58
CA CYS A 25 -5.33 1.75 -2.88
C CYS A 25 -4.27 1.10 -3.75
N TYR A 26 -3.12 0.78 -3.16
CA TYR A 26 -2.06 0.12 -3.91
C TYR A 26 -2.50 -1.26 -4.40
N MET A 27 -3.22 -1.99 -3.57
CA MET A 27 -3.71 -3.31 -3.97
C MET A 27 -4.65 -3.20 -5.15
N GLN A 28 -5.53 -2.23 -5.14
CA GLN A 28 -6.44 -2.03 -6.27
C GLN A 28 -5.68 -1.60 -7.52
N ALA A 29 -4.67 -0.76 -7.37
CA ALA A 29 -3.85 -0.36 -8.50
C ALA A 29 -3.16 -1.58 -9.12
N ILE A 30 -2.66 -2.47 -8.27
CA ILE A 30 -1.97 -3.67 -8.75
C ILE A 30 -2.94 -4.59 -9.49
N GLU A 31 -4.16 -4.70 -9.02
CA GLU A 31 -5.15 -5.52 -9.70
C GLU A 31 -5.44 -4.99 -11.10
N LEU A 32 -5.45 -3.68 -11.26
CA LEU A 32 -5.72 -3.08 -12.55
C LEU A 32 -4.50 -3.10 -13.46
N ASP A 33 -3.31 -2.92 -12.87
CA ASP A 33 -2.07 -2.88 -13.65
C ASP A 33 -0.92 -3.33 -12.78
N PRO A 34 -0.57 -4.62 -12.83
CA PRO A 34 0.51 -5.15 -12.00
C PRO A 34 1.91 -4.65 -12.38
N ASN A 35 2.03 -3.93 -13.50
CA ASN A 35 3.31 -3.38 -13.91
C ASN A 35 3.60 -2.01 -13.29
N LEU A 36 2.66 -1.46 -12.54
CA LEU A 36 2.86 -0.17 -11.90
C LEU A 36 3.83 -0.28 -10.73
N PRO A 37 4.53 0.81 -10.39
CA PRO A 37 5.38 0.82 -9.20
C PRO A 37 4.62 0.62 -7.90
N ALA A 38 3.29 0.54 -7.96
CA ALA A 38 2.48 0.26 -6.78
C ALA A 38 2.87 -1.07 -6.11
N VAL A 39 3.37 -2.03 -6.89
CA VAL A 39 3.83 -3.30 -6.32
C VAL A 39 4.95 -3.06 -5.33
N GLU A 40 5.93 -2.24 -5.70
CA GLU A 40 7.03 -1.93 -4.82
C GLU A 40 6.59 -1.08 -3.63
N ALA A 41 5.68 -0.14 -3.88
CA ALA A 41 5.14 0.67 -2.79
C ALA A 41 4.42 -0.20 -1.77
N LYS A 42 3.66 -1.19 -2.25
CA LYS A 42 2.97 -2.12 -1.36
C LYS A 42 3.97 -2.92 -0.54
N LYS A 43 5.06 -3.35 -1.15
CA LYS A 43 6.09 -4.10 -0.41
C LYS A 43 6.70 -3.27 0.70
N ILE A 44 6.92 -1.99 0.43
CA ILE A 44 7.46 -1.08 1.46
C ILE A 44 6.47 -0.97 2.61
N LEU A 45 5.18 -0.80 2.30
CA LEU A 45 4.16 -0.71 3.34
C LEU A 45 4.06 -2.02 4.12
N ASP A 46 4.12 -3.14 3.44
CA ASP A 46 4.09 -4.43 4.12
C ASP A 46 5.26 -4.55 5.11
N SER A 47 6.43 -4.07 4.71
CA SER A 47 7.58 -4.08 5.61
C SER A 47 7.34 -3.22 6.83
N ILE A 48 6.75 -2.04 6.64
CA ILE A 48 6.43 -1.16 7.75
C ILE A 48 5.44 -1.83 8.69
N PHE A 49 4.38 -2.42 8.15
CA PHE A 49 3.40 -3.12 8.97
C PHE A 49 4.03 -4.27 9.73
N ASN A 50 4.88 -5.05 9.07
CA ASN A 50 5.54 -6.15 9.73
C ASN A 50 6.42 -5.66 10.87
N PHE A 51 7.08 -4.54 10.68
CA PHE A 51 7.95 -4.00 11.70
C PHE A 51 7.15 -3.55 12.92
N TYR A 52 6.03 -2.87 12.70
CA TYR A 52 5.24 -2.32 13.81
C TYR A 52 4.29 -3.32 14.43
N CYS A 53 3.83 -4.29 13.65
CA CYS A 53 2.76 -5.19 14.10
C CYS A 53 3.24 -6.60 14.38
N LYS A 54 4.52 -6.85 14.28
CA LYS A 54 5.00 -8.23 14.41
C LYS A 54 4.76 -8.80 15.81
N ASP A 55 4.76 -7.95 16.82
CA ASP A 55 4.49 -8.40 18.18
C ASP A 55 3.04 -8.80 18.36
N ILE A 56 2.16 -8.20 17.59
CA ILE A 56 0.74 -8.50 17.68
C ILE A 56 0.45 -9.89 17.14
N TYR A 57 1.16 -10.29 16.11
CA TYR A 57 0.97 -11.59 15.49
C TYR A 57 1.63 -12.71 16.24
N ASN A 58 2.53 -12.39 17.08
CA ASN A 58 3.27 -13.41 17.78
C ASN A 58 2.42 -14.03 18.86
N PRO A 59 2.04 -15.28 18.72
CA PRO A 59 1.25 -15.96 19.76
C PRO A 59 2.06 -16.18 21.03
#